data_2189d51b57eaae74bc8d25369a55a3b0
#
_entry.id   2189d51b57eaae74bc8d25369a55a3b0
#
_cell.length_a   1.000
_cell.length_b   1.000
_cell.length_c   1.000
_cell.angle_alpha   90.00
_cell.angle_beta   90.00
_cell.angle_gamma   90.00
#
_symmetry.space_group_name_H-M   'P 1'
#
loop_
_entity.id
_entity.type
_entity.pdbx_description
1 polymer ?
#
loop_
_entity_poly.entity_id
_entity_poly.type
_entity_poly.pdbx_seq_one_letter_code
_entity_poly.pdbx_strand_id
1 'polypeptide(L)'
;YKDVCLNLIGRHNVSNALAAIAIAEQSGLNACEFLHTLENFPGVYRRMNVYKWNESIVIDDYAHHPSEIHSVYNAIRNFYPLRKNCVVFQPHLYSRTRDFMKEFSIVLSMFDEVILLDIYPAREKPINGITSEVLLNKIDASKKEIIKKVEINDVINKTNCKTIAILGA
;
A
#
# COMPACT_ATOMS: atom_id res chain seq x y z
N TYR A 1 11.90 17.35 21.04
CA TYR A 1 12.86 17.25 19.93
C TYR A 1 12.43 18.17 18.80
N LYS A 2 13.38 18.86 18.14
CA LYS A 2 13.12 19.74 17.01
C LYS A 2 13.83 19.17 15.78
N ASP A 3 13.18 19.32 14.63
CA ASP A 3 13.78 19.07 13.30
C ASP A 3 14.25 17.63 13.06
N VAL A 4 13.51 16.63 13.56
CA VAL A 4 13.76 15.21 13.26
C VAL A 4 13.25 14.91 11.86
N CYS A 5 14.15 14.52 10.97
CA CYS A 5 13.85 14.12 9.61
C CYS A 5 13.69 12.60 9.52
N LEU A 6 12.62 12.14 8.87
CA LEU A 6 12.42 10.74 8.58
C LEU A 6 12.54 10.49 7.07
N ASN A 7 13.34 9.52 6.68
CA ASN A 7 13.44 9.08 5.28
C ASN A 7 12.28 8.17 4.83
N LEU A 8 11.22 8.10 5.64
CA LEU A 8 10.05 7.24 5.41
C LEU A 8 8.83 8.07 5.02
N ILE A 9 8.15 7.65 3.96
CA ILE A 9 6.94 8.29 3.46
C ILE A 9 5.72 7.86 4.28
N GLY A 10 4.82 8.82 4.58
CA GLY A 10 3.51 8.59 5.19
C GLY A 10 3.41 9.03 6.66
N ARG A 11 2.27 9.63 7.00
CA ARG A 11 2.01 10.14 8.37
C ARG A 11 2.04 9.04 9.43
N HIS A 12 1.67 7.81 9.07
CA HIS A 12 1.75 6.66 9.97
C HIS A 12 3.19 6.37 10.41
N ASN A 13 4.21 6.62 9.57
CA ASN A 13 5.61 6.47 9.95
C ASN A 13 6.06 7.55 10.94
N VAL A 14 5.48 8.74 10.89
CA VAL A 14 5.69 9.75 11.94
C VAL A 14 5.15 9.24 13.28
N SER A 15 3.95 8.67 13.31
CA SER A 15 3.37 8.08 14.52
C SER A 15 4.20 6.90 15.05
N ASN A 16 4.70 6.04 14.17
CA ASN A 16 5.59 4.93 14.54
C ASN A 16 6.91 5.45 15.13
N ALA A 17 7.50 6.49 14.53
CA ALA A 17 8.71 7.12 15.04
C ALA A 17 8.51 7.75 16.43
N LEU A 18 7.39 8.45 16.64
CA LEU A 18 7.04 9.00 17.96
C LEU A 18 6.89 7.90 19.03
N ALA A 19 6.25 6.80 18.68
CA ALA A 19 6.13 5.65 19.58
C ALA A 19 7.51 5.05 19.91
N ALA A 20 8.37 4.89 18.91
CA ALA A 20 9.72 4.38 19.08
C ALA A 20 10.56 5.30 19.97
N ILE A 21 10.49 6.63 19.78
CA ILE A 21 11.15 7.62 20.63
C ILE A 21 10.67 7.49 22.07
N ALA A 22 9.36 7.46 22.31
CA ALA A 22 8.80 7.35 23.64
C ALA A 22 9.25 6.07 24.38
N ILE A 23 9.30 4.94 23.68
CA ILE A 23 9.79 3.67 24.24
C ILE A 23 11.27 3.74 24.56
N ALA A 24 12.08 4.32 23.66
CA ALA A 24 13.52 4.46 23.85
C ALA A 24 13.84 5.31 25.09
N GLU A 25 13.18 6.46 25.25
CA GLU A 25 13.32 7.31 26.45
C GLU A 25 12.94 6.59 27.73
N GLN A 26 11.80 5.90 27.73
CA GLN A 26 11.36 5.11 28.90
C GLN A 26 12.32 3.97 29.24
N SER A 27 13.04 3.47 28.26
CA SER A 27 14.07 2.45 28.44
C SER A 27 15.43 3.02 28.87
N GLY A 28 15.53 4.33 29.06
CA GLY A 28 16.77 5.00 29.48
C GLY A 28 17.82 5.18 28.39
N LEU A 29 17.42 5.04 27.12
CA LEU A 29 18.32 5.27 25.98
C LEU A 29 18.53 6.77 25.77
N ASN A 30 19.74 7.15 25.36
CA ASN A 30 20.04 8.54 25.01
C ASN A 30 19.31 8.90 23.70
N ALA A 31 18.42 9.86 23.81
CA ALA A 31 17.62 10.28 22.67
C ALA A 31 18.45 10.76 21.47
N CYS A 32 19.57 11.47 21.67
CA CYS A 32 20.39 11.95 20.57
C CYS A 32 20.98 10.81 19.73
N GLU A 33 21.43 9.74 20.37
CA GLU A 33 21.97 8.56 19.67
C GLU A 33 20.88 7.83 18.92
N PHE A 34 19.70 7.71 19.51
CA PHE A 34 18.56 7.06 18.92
C PHE A 34 17.99 7.85 17.71
N LEU A 35 17.93 9.18 17.78
CA LEU A 35 17.43 10.03 16.70
C LEU A 35 18.27 9.88 15.43
N HIS A 36 19.60 9.84 15.55
CA HIS A 36 20.47 9.59 14.39
C HIS A 36 20.19 8.24 13.72
N THR A 37 19.94 7.20 14.52
CA THR A 37 19.55 5.87 13.99
C THR A 37 18.20 5.93 13.30
N LEU A 38 17.24 6.68 13.85
CA LEU A 38 15.91 6.84 13.29
C LEU A 38 15.92 7.58 11.94
N GLU A 39 16.71 8.64 11.82
CA GLU A 39 16.89 9.38 10.57
C GLU A 39 17.48 8.52 9.45
N ASN A 40 18.36 7.60 9.79
CA ASN A 40 19.01 6.68 8.84
C ASN A 40 18.28 5.34 8.71
N PHE A 41 17.14 5.17 9.35
CA PHE A 41 16.39 3.91 9.31
C PHE A 41 15.85 3.66 7.88
N PRO A 42 16.23 2.53 7.25
CA PRO A 42 15.89 2.25 5.86
C PRO A 42 14.43 1.82 5.66
N GLY A 43 13.66 1.74 6.73
CA GLY A 43 12.29 1.22 6.72
C GLY A 43 12.22 -0.30 6.90
N VAL A 44 11.00 -0.81 6.79
CA VAL A 44 10.71 -2.25 6.87
C VAL A 44 10.33 -2.72 5.46
N TYR A 45 10.75 -3.92 5.10
CA TYR A 45 10.41 -4.53 3.81
C TYR A 45 8.88 -4.60 3.64
N ARG A 46 8.41 -4.22 2.47
CA ARG A 46 6.98 -4.08 2.14
C ARG A 46 6.19 -3.16 3.08
N ARG A 47 6.81 -2.05 3.50
CA ARG A 47 6.19 -0.96 4.24
C ARG A 47 6.55 0.36 3.58
N MET A 48 5.72 0.81 2.63
CA MET A 48 5.94 2.02 1.81
C MET A 48 7.33 2.07 1.16
N ASN A 49 7.85 0.93 0.71
CA ASN A 49 9.11 0.91 -0.02
C ASN A 49 8.91 1.53 -1.41
N VAL A 50 9.77 2.48 -1.74
CA VAL A 50 9.69 3.25 -2.99
C VAL A 50 10.83 2.85 -3.90
N TYR A 51 10.49 2.41 -5.10
CA TYR A 51 11.42 1.99 -6.14
C TYR A 51 11.23 2.84 -7.39
N LYS A 52 12.33 3.16 -8.07
CA LYS A 52 12.28 3.74 -9.40
C LYS A 52 12.25 2.62 -10.44
N TRP A 53 11.25 2.63 -11.32
CA TRP A 53 11.11 1.69 -12.42
C TRP A 53 10.91 2.47 -13.72
N ASN A 54 11.96 2.56 -14.54
CA ASN A 54 11.98 3.45 -15.72
C ASN A 54 11.62 4.89 -15.33
N GLU A 55 10.56 5.45 -15.91
CA GLU A 55 10.03 6.79 -15.57
C GLU A 55 8.96 6.76 -14.46
N SER A 56 8.62 5.59 -13.97
CA SER A 56 7.58 5.40 -12.98
C SER A 56 8.17 5.20 -11.58
N ILE A 57 7.35 5.48 -10.59
CA ILE A 57 7.59 5.16 -9.18
C ILE A 57 6.73 3.97 -8.81
N VAL A 58 7.34 2.92 -8.29
CA VAL A 58 6.67 1.74 -7.75
C VAL A 58 6.74 1.79 -6.23
N ILE A 59 5.59 1.65 -5.59
CA ILE A 59 5.44 1.61 -4.14
C ILE A 59 4.98 0.22 -3.75
N ASP A 60 5.76 -0.48 -2.95
CA ASP A 60 5.44 -1.80 -2.42
C ASP A 60 5.03 -1.68 -0.95
N ASP A 61 3.81 -2.12 -0.64
CA ASP A 61 3.29 -2.10 0.72
C ASP A 61 2.46 -3.35 1.02
N TYR A 62 2.53 -3.78 2.26
CA TYR A 62 1.79 -4.94 2.77
C TYR A 62 0.29 -4.66 3.00
N ALA A 63 -0.18 -3.47 2.69
CA ALA A 63 -1.55 -3.02 2.91
C ALA A 63 -2.56 -4.03 2.35
N HIS A 64 -3.39 -4.57 3.22
CA HIS A 64 -4.38 -5.59 2.91
C HIS A 64 -5.72 -5.36 3.61
N HIS A 65 -5.87 -4.22 4.28
CA HIS A 65 -7.11 -3.73 4.87
C HIS A 65 -7.50 -2.39 4.20
N PRO A 66 -8.80 -2.05 4.03
CA PRO A 66 -9.21 -0.82 3.37
C PRO A 66 -8.57 0.45 3.95
N SER A 67 -8.45 0.55 5.27
CA SER A 67 -7.82 1.69 5.94
C SER A 67 -6.32 1.82 5.62
N GLU A 68 -5.62 0.69 5.46
CA GLU A 68 -4.20 0.67 5.07
C GLU A 68 -4.04 1.13 3.62
N ILE A 69 -4.87 0.61 2.69
CA ILE A 69 -4.89 1.03 1.28
C ILE A 69 -5.19 2.53 1.17
N HIS A 70 -6.13 3.04 1.97
CA HIS A 70 -6.44 4.46 2.03
C HIS A 70 -5.24 5.30 2.50
N SER A 71 -4.48 4.80 3.48
CA SER A 71 -3.27 5.48 3.97
C SER A 71 -2.18 5.54 2.89
N VAL A 72 -1.98 4.45 2.14
CA VAL A 72 -1.05 4.42 1.00
C VAL A 72 -1.51 5.39 -0.09
N TYR A 73 -2.80 5.37 -0.46
CA TYR A 73 -3.33 6.32 -1.44
C TYR A 73 -3.08 7.77 -1.05
N ASN A 74 -3.37 8.13 0.20
CA ASN A 74 -3.15 9.49 0.70
C ASN A 74 -1.67 9.88 0.68
N ALA A 75 -0.77 8.95 1.01
CA ALA A 75 0.66 9.18 0.90
C ALA A 75 1.07 9.44 -0.56
N ILE A 76 0.58 8.64 -1.51
CA ILE A 76 0.82 8.84 -2.94
C ILE A 76 0.34 10.23 -3.38
N ARG A 77 -0.89 10.62 -3.03
CA ARG A 77 -1.45 11.91 -3.42
C ARG A 77 -0.71 13.10 -2.81
N ASN A 78 -0.16 12.95 -1.62
CA ASN A 78 0.63 13.99 -0.96
C ASN A 78 2.01 14.18 -1.61
N PHE A 79 2.68 13.08 -1.98
CA PHE A 79 4.03 13.15 -2.55
C PHE A 79 4.05 13.30 -4.09
N TYR A 80 3.00 12.82 -4.76
CA TYR A 80 2.88 12.81 -6.22
C TYR A 80 1.51 13.32 -6.70
N PRO A 81 1.08 14.54 -6.33
CA PRO A 81 -0.30 15.03 -6.49
C PRO A 81 -0.79 15.08 -7.94
N LEU A 82 0.12 15.30 -8.89
CA LEU A 82 -0.22 15.48 -10.31
C LEU A 82 -0.06 14.21 -11.15
N ARG A 83 0.39 13.10 -10.54
CA ARG A 83 0.61 11.86 -11.27
C ARG A 83 -0.65 11.00 -11.25
N LYS A 84 -0.96 10.40 -12.42
CA LYS A 84 -1.90 9.28 -12.47
C LYS A 84 -1.33 8.10 -11.71
N ASN A 85 -2.20 7.44 -10.95
CA ASN A 85 -1.83 6.34 -10.08
C ASN A 85 -2.59 5.06 -10.44
N CYS A 86 -1.87 3.96 -10.39
CA CYS A 86 -2.38 2.62 -10.59
C CYS A 86 -2.21 1.83 -9.29
N VAL A 87 -3.15 0.98 -8.95
CA VAL A 87 -3.00 -0.01 -7.89
C VAL A 87 -3.05 -1.42 -8.47
N VAL A 88 -2.06 -2.23 -8.11
CA VAL A 88 -2.07 -3.69 -8.27
C VAL A 88 -2.35 -4.27 -6.90
N PHE A 89 -3.52 -4.86 -6.72
CA PHE A 89 -3.96 -5.34 -5.40
C PHE A 89 -4.30 -6.83 -5.42
N GLN A 90 -3.70 -7.59 -4.49
CA GLN A 90 -4.09 -8.95 -4.21
C GLN A 90 -4.96 -9.00 -2.95
N PRO A 91 -6.28 -9.24 -3.06
CA PRO A 91 -7.11 -9.45 -1.87
C PRO A 91 -6.61 -10.67 -1.09
N HIS A 92 -6.57 -10.55 0.23
CA HIS A 92 -6.10 -11.62 1.13
C HIS A 92 -7.25 -12.07 2.03
N LEU A 93 -7.57 -13.37 1.99
CA LEU A 93 -8.68 -14.06 2.65
C LEU A 93 -10.06 -13.78 2.01
N TYR A 94 -10.81 -14.85 1.80
CA TYR A 94 -12.20 -14.74 1.33
C TYR A 94 -13.10 -14.07 2.36
N SER A 95 -12.93 -14.40 3.64
CA SER A 95 -13.70 -13.79 4.74
C SER A 95 -13.50 -12.27 4.78
N ARG A 96 -12.26 -11.80 4.75
CA ARG A 96 -11.97 -10.36 4.74
C ARG A 96 -12.53 -9.67 3.50
N THR A 97 -12.38 -10.29 2.32
CA THR A 97 -12.92 -9.73 1.08
C THR A 97 -14.43 -9.62 1.15
N ARG A 98 -15.14 -10.61 1.74
CA ARG A 98 -16.58 -10.57 1.99
C ARG A 98 -16.95 -9.46 2.95
N ASP A 99 -16.31 -9.41 4.12
CA ASP A 99 -16.67 -8.54 5.23
C ASP A 99 -16.42 -7.06 4.90
N PHE A 100 -15.40 -6.76 4.12
CA PHE A 100 -15.01 -5.42 3.71
C PHE A 100 -15.23 -5.13 2.21
N MET A 101 -16.10 -5.87 1.54
CA MET A 101 -16.35 -5.76 0.10
C MET A 101 -16.68 -4.31 -0.33
N LYS A 102 -17.52 -3.63 0.44
CA LYS A 102 -17.92 -2.25 0.17
C LYS A 102 -16.77 -1.29 0.38
N GLU A 103 -16.07 -1.40 1.49
CA GLU A 103 -14.94 -0.54 1.84
C GLU A 103 -13.78 -0.71 0.86
N PHE A 104 -13.48 -1.95 0.44
CA PHE A 104 -12.52 -2.21 -0.62
C PHE A 104 -12.93 -1.55 -1.94
N SER A 105 -14.19 -1.67 -2.34
CA SER A 105 -14.63 -1.04 -3.59
C SER A 105 -14.48 0.47 -3.55
N ILE A 106 -14.80 1.12 -2.43
CA ILE A 106 -14.66 2.57 -2.26
C ILE A 106 -13.19 3.01 -2.34
N VAL A 107 -12.31 2.38 -1.56
CA VAL A 107 -10.91 2.81 -1.50
C VAL A 107 -10.16 2.52 -2.80
N LEU A 108 -10.44 1.40 -3.46
CA LEU A 108 -9.84 1.06 -4.74
C LEU A 108 -10.34 1.98 -5.87
N SER A 109 -11.58 2.47 -5.80
CA SER A 109 -12.12 3.46 -6.75
C SER A 109 -11.45 4.84 -6.67
N MET A 110 -10.60 5.08 -5.68
CA MET A 110 -9.83 6.32 -5.59
C MET A 110 -8.66 6.36 -6.58
N PHE A 111 -8.21 5.19 -7.07
CA PHE A 111 -7.11 5.08 -8.03
C PHE A 111 -7.60 5.25 -9.47
N ASP A 112 -6.74 5.79 -10.35
CA ASP A 112 -7.07 5.99 -11.77
C ASP A 112 -7.17 4.66 -12.53
N GLU A 113 -6.29 3.70 -12.22
CA GLU A 113 -6.29 2.34 -12.76
C GLU A 113 -6.25 1.32 -11.63
N VAL A 114 -7.07 0.25 -11.73
CA VAL A 114 -7.15 -0.81 -10.73
C VAL A 114 -6.92 -2.17 -11.37
N ILE A 115 -5.93 -2.86 -10.87
CA ILE A 115 -5.56 -4.21 -11.30
C ILE A 115 -5.71 -5.12 -10.10
N LEU A 116 -6.58 -6.12 -10.21
CA LEU A 116 -6.75 -7.11 -9.17
C LEU A 116 -6.05 -8.41 -9.54
N LEU A 117 -5.54 -9.10 -8.56
CA LEU A 117 -5.16 -10.51 -8.63
C LEU A 117 -6.26 -11.37 -8.02
N ASP A 118 -6.20 -12.69 -8.27
CA ASP A 118 -7.05 -13.63 -7.57
C ASP A 118 -6.87 -13.52 -6.05
N ILE A 119 -7.97 -13.75 -5.32
CA ILE A 119 -7.93 -13.74 -3.86
C ILE A 119 -6.91 -14.78 -3.37
N TYR A 120 -5.95 -14.34 -2.57
CA TYR A 120 -5.05 -15.26 -1.89
C TYR A 120 -5.75 -15.90 -0.69
N PRO A 121 -6.00 -17.22 -0.73
CA PRO A 121 -6.86 -17.90 0.24
C PRO A 121 -6.20 -18.09 1.61
N ALA A 122 -4.86 -18.09 1.68
CA ALA A 122 -4.07 -18.55 2.83
C ALA A 122 -4.55 -19.93 3.31
N ARG A 123 -5.33 -19.97 4.40
CA ARG A 123 -5.86 -21.23 4.98
C ARG A 123 -7.37 -21.39 4.80
N GLU A 124 -8.02 -20.44 4.13
CA GLU A 124 -9.47 -20.47 3.92
C GLU A 124 -9.87 -21.28 2.69
N LYS A 125 -11.05 -21.85 2.75
CA LYS A 125 -11.72 -22.40 1.57
C LYS A 125 -12.44 -21.27 0.83
N PRO A 126 -12.61 -21.37 -0.51
CA PRO A 126 -13.40 -20.43 -1.27
C PRO A 126 -14.82 -20.26 -0.69
N ILE A 127 -15.27 -19.02 -0.63
CA ILE A 127 -16.64 -18.68 -0.22
C ILE A 127 -17.45 -18.40 -1.49
N ASN A 128 -18.59 -19.08 -1.64
CA ASN A 128 -19.45 -18.93 -2.82
C ASN A 128 -19.87 -17.46 -3.01
N GLY A 129 -19.71 -16.94 -4.22
CA GLY A 129 -20.03 -15.55 -4.57
C GLY A 129 -18.99 -14.51 -4.12
N ILE A 130 -17.85 -14.92 -3.55
CA ILE A 130 -16.76 -14.01 -3.17
C ILE A 130 -15.56 -14.28 -4.06
N THR A 131 -15.37 -13.43 -5.06
CA THR A 131 -14.26 -13.49 -6.03
C THR A 131 -13.72 -12.10 -6.32
N SER A 132 -12.55 -12.05 -6.94
CA SER A 132 -11.97 -10.78 -7.40
C SER A 132 -12.83 -10.11 -8.48
N GLU A 133 -13.56 -10.88 -9.32
CA GLU A 133 -14.50 -10.33 -10.30
C GLU A 133 -15.67 -9.62 -9.62
N VAL A 134 -16.21 -10.20 -8.55
CA VAL A 134 -17.31 -9.59 -7.79
C VAL A 134 -16.84 -8.26 -7.18
N LEU A 135 -15.62 -8.21 -6.65
CA LEU A 135 -15.03 -6.98 -6.16
C LEU A 135 -14.79 -5.98 -7.30
N LEU A 136 -14.18 -6.42 -8.41
CA LEU A 136 -13.88 -5.56 -9.55
C LEU A 136 -15.13 -4.89 -10.11
N ASN A 137 -16.25 -5.62 -10.20
CA ASN A 137 -17.52 -5.09 -10.71
C ASN A 137 -18.08 -3.95 -9.85
N LYS A 138 -17.68 -3.85 -8.58
CA LYS A 138 -18.10 -2.79 -7.64
C LYS A 138 -17.16 -1.56 -7.64
N ILE A 139 -16.00 -1.67 -8.28
CA ILE A 139 -15.02 -0.59 -8.33
C ILE A 139 -15.37 0.34 -9.49
N ASP A 140 -15.32 1.65 -9.22
CA ASP A 140 -15.47 2.73 -10.21
C ASP A 140 -14.09 3.31 -10.52
N ALA A 141 -13.47 2.83 -11.58
CA ALA A 141 -12.16 3.31 -12.05
C ALA A 141 -12.16 3.40 -13.58
N SER A 142 -11.38 4.30 -14.14
CA SER A 142 -11.32 4.54 -15.59
C SER A 142 -10.80 3.33 -16.36
N LYS A 143 -9.92 2.57 -15.74
CA LYS A 143 -9.43 1.27 -16.25
C LYS A 143 -9.34 0.29 -15.09
N LYS A 144 -9.87 -0.90 -15.30
CA LYS A 144 -9.83 -1.97 -14.30
C LYS A 144 -9.79 -3.34 -14.95
N GLU A 145 -8.97 -4.22 -14.42
CA GLU A 145 -8.79 -5.58 -14.95
C GLU A 145 -8.36 -6.58 -13.86
N ILE A 146 -8.51 -7.87 -14.16
CA ILE A 146 -7.95 -8.96 -13.35
C ILE A 146 -6.85 -9.63 -14.17
N ILE A 147 -5.72 -9.86 -13.53
CA ILE A 147 -4.57 -10.51 -14.14
C ILE A 147 -4.03 -11.64 -13.25
N LYS A 148 -3.23 -12.50 -13.83
CA LYS A 148 -2.44 -13.47 -13.09
C LYS A 148 -1.15 -12.83 -12.58
N LYS A 149 -0.62 -13.32 -11.48
CA LYS A 149 0.61 -12.80 -10.85
C LYS A 149 1.81 -12.73 -11.81
N VAL A 150 1.90 -13.66 -12.75
CA VAL A 150 2.98 -13.71 -13.75
C VAL A 150 2.91 -12.55 -14.77
N GLU A 151 1.76 -11.91 -14.91
CA GLU A 151 1.50 -10.83 -15.88
C GLU A 151 1.79 -9.43 -15.30
N ILE A 152 2.12 -9.32 -14.01
CA ILE A 152 2.31 -8.04 -13.31
C ILE A 152 3.36 -7.17 -14.04
N ASN A 153 4.51 -7.75 -14.41
CA ASN A 153 5.58 -7.00 -15.09
C ASN A 153 5.12 -6.42 -16.44
N ASP A 154 4.35 -7.18 -17.20
CA ASP A 154 3.84 -6.75 -18.50
C ASP A 154 2.85 -5.59 -18.34
N VAL A 155 2.01 -5.66 -17.33
CA VAL A 155 1.01 -4.62 -17.04
C VAL A 155 1.69 -3.35 -16.53
N ILE A 156 2.65 -3.46 -15.62
CA ILE A 156 3.44 -2.33 -15.13
C ILE A 156 4.15 -1.60 -16.28
N ASN A 157 4.65 -2.34 -17.27
CA ASN A 157 5.31 -1.76 -18.43
C ASN A 157 4.34 -1.12 -19.44
N LYS A 158 3.07 -1.52 -19.44
CA LYS A 158 2.03 -1.04 -20.38
C LYS A 158 1.16 0.09 -19.81
N THR A 159 1.13 0.27 -18.50
CA THR A 159 0.31 1.34 -17.91
C THR A 159 0.89 2.72 -18.20
N ASN A 160 0.00 3.68 -18.40
CA ASN A 160 0.35 5.10 -18.52
C ASN A 160 0.49 5.80 -17.15
N CYS A 161 0.24 5.09 -16.06
CA CYS A 161 0.39 5.62 -14.72
C CYS A 161 1.86 5.75 -14.35
N LYS A 162 2.23 6.90 -13.78
CA LYS A 162 3.61 7.19 -13.36
C LYS A 162 3.85 6.90 -11.88
N THR A 163 2.81 6.48 -11.17
CA THR A 163 2.90 5.97 -9.80
C THR A 163 2.09 4.69 -9.70
N ILE A 164 2.72 3.62 -9.26
CA ILE A 164 2.14 2.27 -9.22
C ILE A 164 2.29 1.75 -7.79
N ALA A 165 1.16 1.46 -7.14
CA ALA A 165 1.15 0.82 -5.83
C ALA A 165 0.94 -0.69 -5.99
N ILE A 166 1.82 -1.50 -5.43
CA ILE A 166 1.68 -2.96 -5.35
C ILE A 166 1.33 -3.29 -3.91
N LEU A 167 0.10 -3.76 -3.71
CA LEU A 167 -0.50 -3.92 -2.38
C LEU A 167 -0.99 -5.36 -2.17
N GLY A 168 -0.93 -5.80 -0.91
CA GLY A 168 -1.44 -7.10 -0.48
C GLY A 168 -0.46 -7.84 0.43
N ALA A 169 -0.92 -8.88 1.11
CA ALA A 169 -0.14 -9.68 2.06
C ALA A 169 0.60 -10.83 1.40
#